data_0201fbaacba6ff37cebd4c1b59c14f7c
#
_entry.id   0201fbaacba6ff37cebd4c1b59c14f7c
#
_cell.length_a   1.000
_cell.length_b   1.000
_cell.length_c   1.000
_cell.angle_alpha   90.00
_cell.angle_beta   90.00
_cell.angle_gamma   90.00
#
_symmetry.space_group_name_H-M   'P 1'
#
loop_
_entity.id
_entity.type
_entity.pdbx_description
1 polymer ?
#
loop_
_entity_poly.entity_id
_entity_poly.type
_entity_poly.pdbx_seq_one_letter_code
_entity_poly.pdbx_strand_id
1 'polypeptide(L)'
;MLEDVTLNNLVYNALSFGTAVMFGAFVYFLTQIKSVSKQYQTGVAVSAVVVGIAGYHYYRIWQGWSIGEMNEGYRYADWLITVPLLVIELLIVLGVTSDRRKSLLKTLVPATVLMVGLGYPGEVSKSDSTKWLFWVLAMIPFAYILFVLAGELKASGSRETGAVASSIKNATKILLVTWMVYPIGYLFPVIFSEGHQGAETARQLAYTVADITAKAL
;
A
#
# COMPACT_ATOMS: atom_id res chain seq x y z
N MET A 1 2.90 24.12 21.42
CA MET A 1 2.61 25.11 20.33
C MET A 1 3.67 25.11 19.22
N LEU A 2 4.97 25.40 19.47
CA LEU A 2 6.00 25.33 18.40
C LEU A 2 6.24 23.91 17.90
N GLU A 3 6.24 22.93 18.79
CA GLU A 3 6.38 21.50 18.45
C GLU A 3 5.23 21.02 17.57
N ASP A 4 4.01 21.40 17.92
CA ASP A 4 2.80 21.05 17.16
C ASP A 4 2.83 21.62 15.74
N VAL A 5 3.29 22.85 15.55
CA VAL A 5 3.46 23.47 14.23
C VAL A 5 4.51 22.73 13.41
N THR A 6 5.61 22.30 14.05
CA THR A 6 6.70 21.56 13.38
C THR A 6 6.22 20.20 12.91
N LEU A 7 5.52 19.44 13.76
CA LEU A 7 4.98 18.13 13.43
C LEU A 7 3.92 18.22 12.32
N ASN A 8 3.05 19.24 12.40
CA ASN A 8 2.04 19.47 11.37
C ASN A 8 2.69 19.77 10.00
N ASN A 9 3.71 20.62 9.98
CA ASN A 9 4.45 20.95 8.75
C ASN A 9 5.19 19.75 8.19
N LEU A 10 5.71 18.85 9.03
CA LEU A 10 6.38 17.64 8.60
C LEU A 10 5.44 16.71 7.84
N VAL A 11 4.23 16.49 8.36
CA VAL A 11 3.20 15.68 7.68
C VAL A 11 2.75 16.36 6.39
N TYR A 12 2.49 17.68 6.43
CA TYR A 12 2.13 18.45 5.23
C TYR A 12 3.17 18.28 4.11
N ASN A 13 4.45 18.42 4.44
CA ASN A 13 5.53 18.28 3.48
C ASN A 13 5.66 16.83 2.97
N ALA A 14 5.49 15.83 3.84
CA ALA A 14 5.52 14.43 3.45
C ALA A 14 4.37 14.05 2.50
N LEU A 15 3.16 14.54 2.76
CA LEU A 15 1.99 14.32 1.89
C LEU A 15 2.15 15.02 0.53
N SER A 16 2.67 16.25 0.54
CA SER A 16 3.01 16.98 -0.69
C SER A 16 4.06 16.24 -1.52
N PHE A 17 5.14 15.77 -0.86
CA PHE A 17 6.17 14.98 -1.49
C PHE A 17 5.62 13.66 -2.04
N GLY A 18 4.82 12.93 -1.25
CA GLY A 18 4.16 11.71 -1.69
C GLY A 18 3.29 11.92 -2.93
N THR A 19 2.52 13.02 -2.95
CA THR A 19 1.72 13.42 -4.13
C THR A 19 2.60 13.59 -5.36
N ALA A 20 3.70 14.34 -5.24
CA ALA A 20 4.62 14.57 -6.35
C ALA A 20 5.29 13.28 -6.84
N VAL A 21 5.73 12.39 -5.92
CA VAL A 21 6.33 11.10 -6.25
C VAL A 21 5.34 10.22 -7.00
N MET A 22 4.08 10.12 -6.53
CA MET A 22 3.06 9.29 -7.18
C MET A 22 2.75 9.76 -8.60
N PHE A 23 2.58 11.07 -8.82
CA PHE A 23 2.37 11.59 -10.17
C PHE A 23 3.62 11.47 -11.05
N GLY A 24 4.80 11.66 -10.51
CA GLY A 24 6.06 11.42 -11.24
C GLY A 24 6.20 9.97 -11.67
N ALA A 25 5.94 9.03 -10.76
CA ALA A 25 5.93 7.60 -11.06
C ALA A 25 4.86 7.21 -12.09
N PHE A 26 3.67 7.82 -12.01
CA PHE A 26 2.61 7.62 -13.01
C PHE A 26 3.09 7.94 -14.42
N VAL A 27 3.66 9.13 -14.62
CA VAL A 27 4.21 9.54 -15.92
C VAL A 27 5.34 8.62 -16.35
N TYR A 28 6.25 8.29 -15.44
CA TYR A 28 7.38 7.40 -15.72
C TYR A 28 6.88 6.01 -16.17
N PHE A 29 6.01 5.36 -15.42
CA PHE A 29 5.52 4.04 -15.79
C PHE A 29 4.76 4.05 -17.13
N LEU A 30 3.97 5.08 -17.44
CA LEU A 30 3.33 5.19 -18.75
C LEU A 30 4.36 5.20 -19.89
N THR A 31 5.50 5.87 -19.73
CA THR A 31 6.56 5.89 -20.74
C THR A 31 7.30 4.55 -20.86
N GLN A 32 7.32 3.75 -19.78
CA GLN A 32 8.07 2.49 -19.71
C GLN A 32 7.30 1.27 -20.22
N ILE A 33 5.97 1.34 -20.42
CA ILE A 33 5.16 0.19 -20.82
C ILE A 33 5.74 -0.54 -22.03
N LYS A 34 6.17 0.20 -23.07
CA LYS A 34 6.72 -0.39 -24.30
C LYS A 34 8.20 -0.72 -24.20
N SER A 35 8.88 -0.28 -23.14
CA SER A 35 10.32 -0.49 -22.94
C SER A 35 10.63 -1.84 -22.29
N VAL A 36 9.65 -2.51 -21.70
CA VAL A 36 9.79 -3.82 -21.06
C VAL A 36 9.33 -4.95 -21.99
N SER A 37 9.76 -6.18 -21.69
CA SER A 37 9.31 -7.39 -22.40
C SER A 37 7.80 -7.54 -22.35
N LYS A 38 7.19 -8.06 -23.40
CA LYS A 38 5.73 -8.18 -23.56
C LYS A 38 5.01 -8.80 -22.34
N GLN A 39 5.65 -9.78 -21.70
CA GLN A 39 5.09 -10.45 -20.52
C GLN A 39 4.91 -9.53 -19.31
N TYR A 40 5.69 -8.45 -19.20
CA TYR A 40 5.64 -7.48 -18.09
C TYR A 40 4.87 -6.20 -18.42
N GLN A 41 4.52 -5.96 -19.69
CA GLN A 41 3.83 -4.71 -20.11
C GLN A 41 2.52 -4.47 -19.36
N THR A 42 1.74 -5.53 -19.15
CA THR A 42 0.50 -5.43 -18.36
C THR A 42 0.80 -5.10 -16.89
N GLY A 43 1.87 -5.65 -16.32
CA GLY A 43 2.30 -5.30 -14.95
C GLY A 43 2.61 -3.81 -14.83
N VAL A 44 3.48 -3.28 -15.70
CA VAL A 44 3.84 -1.83 -15.72
C VAL A 44 2.61 -0.94 -15.96
N ALA A 45 1.67 -1.37 -16.81
CA ALA A 45 0.42 -0.64 -17.01
C ALA A 45 -0.44 -0.60 -15.74
N VAL A 46 -0.48 -1.70 -14.98
CA VAL A 46 -1.17 -1.75 -13.69
C VAL A 46 -0.46 -0.87 -12.67
N SER A 47 0.89 -0.90 -12.60
CA SER A 47 1.67 0.03 -11.74
C SER A 47 1.32 1.49 -12.03
N ALA A 48 1.23 1.88 -13.31
CA ALA A 48 0.83 3.23 -13.69
C ALA A 48 -0.56 3.59 -13.14
N VAL A 49 -1.55 2.68 -13.28
CA VAL A 49 -2.89 2.90 -12.73
C VAL A 49 -2.87 3.04 -11.21
N VAL A 50 -2.11 2.17 -10.52
CA VAL A 50 -1.96 2.20 -9.06
C VAL A 50 -1.42 3.53 -8.58
N VAL A 51 -0.30 4.00 -9.12
CA VAL A 51 0.29 5.28 -8.68
C VAL A 51 -0.53 6.49 -9.12
N GLY A 52 -1.25 6.41 -10.24
CA GLY A 52 -2.18 7.46 -10.67
C GLY A 52 -3.35 7.64 -9.69
N ILE A 53 -3.96 6.53 -9.24
CA ILE A 53 -5.03 6.53 -8.23
C ILE A 53 -4.47 7.00 -6.88
N ALA A 54 -3.32 6.47 -6.46
CA ALA A 54 -2.68 6.89 -5.22
C ALA A 54 -2.35 8.39 -5.23
N GLY A 55 -1.81 8.94 -6.33
CA GLY A 55 -1.51 10.36 -6.49
C GLY A 55 -2.74 11.24 -6.29
N TYR A 56 -3.89 10.86 -6.86
CA TYR A 56 -5.15 11.56 -6.63
C TYR A 56 -5.57 11.56 -5.15
N HIS A 57 -5.50 10.41 -4.48
CA HIS A 57 -5.91 10.33 -3.08
C HIS A 57 -4.91 11.03 -2.15
N TYR A 58 -3.60 10.94 -2.43
CA TYR A 58 -2.58 11.73 -1.72
C TYR A 58 -2.82 13.22 -1.83
N TYR A 59 -3.17 13.72 -3.01
CA TYR A 59 -3.55 15.12 -3.22
C TYR A 59 -4.77 15.50 -2.36
N ARG A 60 -5.80 14.64 -2.27
CA ARG A 60 -6.99 14.88 -1.44
C ARG A 60 -6.66 14.88 0.06
N ILE A 61 -5.81 13.95 0.52
CA ILE A 61 -5.35 13.91 1.92
C ILE A 61 -4.52 15.15 2.24
N TRP A 62 -3.61 15.54 1.36
CA TRP A 62 -2.80 16.73 1.51
C TRP A 62 -3.63 18.01 1.59
N GLN A 63 -4.62 18.16 0.73
CA GLN A 63 -5.57 19.29 0.80
C GLN A 63 -6.33 19.29 2.14
N GLY A 64 -6.89 18.16 2.56
CA GLY A 64 -7.61 18.05 3.83
C GLY A 64 -6.71 18.35 5.02
N TRP A 65 -5.47 17.86 5.02
CA TRP A 65 -4.49 18.16 6.06
C TRP A 65 -4.20 19.67 6.15
N SER A 66 -4.07 20.37 5.03
CA SER A 66 -3.75 21.79 4.97
C SER A 66 -4.81 22.70 5.60
N ILE A 67 -6.05 22.24 5.65
CA ILE A 67 -7.19 23.00 6.22
C ILE A 67 -7.70 22.40 7.55
N GLY A 68 -7.01 21.39 8.08
CA GLY A 68 -7.41 20.71 9.33
C GLY A 68 -8.63 19.79 9.20
N GLU A 69 -9.02 19.41 7.98
CA GLU A 69 -10.16 18.54 7.67
C GLU A 69 -9.70 17.23 7.05
N MET A 70 -8.67 16.61 7.61
CA MET A 70 -8.18 15.34 7.12
C MET A 70 -9.24 14.25 7.24
N ASN A 71 -9.40 13.48 6.16
CA ASN A 71 -10.32 12.35 6.09
C ASN A 71 -9.57 11.07 5.69
N GLU A 72 -9.42 10.15 6.63
CA GLU A 72 -8.80 8.82 6.41
C GLU A 72 -9.55 7.98 5.36
N GLY A 73 -10.81 8.28 5.10
CA GLY A 73 -11.58 7.63 4.05
C GLY A 73 -10.92 7.70 2.67
N TYR A 74 -10.16 8.76 2.37
CA TYR A 74 -9.43 8.85 1.11
C TYR A 74 -8.30 7.82 1.02
N ARG A 75 -7.61 7.53 2.12
CA ARG A 75 -6.56 6.53 2.19
C ARG A 75 -7.13 5.12 2.02
N TYR A 76 -8.23 4.83 2.71
CA TYR A 76 -8.91 3.54 2.59
C TYR A 76 -9.57 3.36 1.22
N ALA A 77 -10.09 4.40 0.60
CA ALA A 77 -10.58 4.37 -0.79
C ALA A 77 -9.45 4.07 -1.79
N ASP A 78 -8.27 4.67 -1.59
CA ASP A 78 -7.07 4.32 -2.35
C ASP A 78 -6.75 2.82 -2.22
N TRP A 79 -6.57 2.35 -1.00
CA TRP A 79 -6.19 0.97 -0.72
C TRP A 79 -7.22 -0.04 -1.21
N LEU A 80 -8.51 0.27 -1.13
CA LEU A 80 -9.58 -0.61 -1.62
C LEU A 80 -9.47 -0.90 -3.11
N ILE A 81 -8.90 0.04 -3.88
CA ILE A 81 -8.68 -0.12 -5.32
C ILE A 81 -7.25 -0.60 -5.59
N THR A 82 -6.25 0.06 -4.97
CA THR A 82 -4.85 -0.17 -5.33
C THR A 82 -4.29 -1.48 -4.79
N VAL A 83 -4.71 -1.96 -3.61
CA VAL A 83 -4.18 -3.23 -3.06
C VAL A 83 -4.58 -4.45 -3.90
N PRO A 84 -5.84 -4.61 -4.37
CA PRO A 84 -6.17 -5.63 -5.35
C PRO A 84 -5.33 -5.54 -6.64
N LEU A 85 -5.09 -4.33 -7.14
CA LEU A 85 -4.28 -4.10 -8.35
C LEU A 85 -2.81 -4.48 -8.13
N LEU A 86 -2.22 -4.15 -6.98
CA LEU A 86 -0.87 -4.57 -6.59
C LEU A 86 -0.74 -6.10 -6.53
N VAL A 87 -1.76 -6.80 -6.05
CA VAL A 87 -1.77 -8.28 -6.07
C VAL A 87 -1.80 -8.80 -7.51
N ILE A 88 -2.59 -8.21 -8.40
CA ILE A 88 -2.64 -8.58 -9.83
C ILE A 88 -1.26 -8.37 -10.46
N GLU A 89 -0.68 -7.19 -10.25
CA GLU A 89 0.66 -6.83 -10.73
C GLU A 89 1.72 -7.82 -10.26
N LEU A 90 1.75 -8.09 -8.95
CA LEU A 90 2.72 -9.00 -8.34
C LEU A 90 2.64 -10.41 -8.94
N LEU A 91 1.44 -10.95 -9.14
CA LEU A 91 1.26 -12.27 -9.77
C LEU A 91 1.72 -12.29 -11.23
N ILE A 92 1.64 -11.16 -11.96
CA ILE A 92 2.19 -11.02 -13.31
C ILE A 92 3.72 -11.03 -13.25
N VAL A 93 4.31 -10.20 -12.37
CA VAL A 93 5.76 -10.08 -12.21
C VAL A 93 6.40 -11.39 -11.75
N LEU A 94 5.71 -12.15 -10.88
CA LEU A 94 6.15 -13.48 -10.44
C LEU A 94 6.03 -14.57 -11.53
N GLY A 95 5.60 -14.22 -12.75
CA GLY A 95 5.47 -15.16 -13.85
C GLY A 95 4.38 -16.22 -13.62
N VAL A 96 3.35 -15.91 -12.82
CA VAL A 96 2.23 -16.85 -12.55
C VAL A 96 1.42 -17.05 -13.82
N THR A 97 1.21 -18.30 -14.24
CA THR A 97 0.46 -18.64 -15.44
C THR A 97 -0.98 -18.10 -15.38
N SER A 98 -1.56 -17.82 -16.54
CA SER A 98 -2.89 -17.19 -16.64
C SER A 98 -3.97 -17.94 -15.83
N ASP A 99 -4.00 -19.27 -15.92
CA ASP A 99 -5.04 -20.04 -15.24
C ASP A 99 -4.82 -20.10 -13.73
N ARG A 100 -3.58 -20.26 -13.29
CA ARG A 100 -3.22 -20.18 -11.85
C ARG A 100 -3.52 -18.79 -11.30
N ARG A 101 -3.17 -17.73 -12.03
CA ARG A 101 -3.46 -16.35 -11.67
C ARG A 101 -4.95 -16.10 -11.51
N LYS A 102 -5.79 -16.52 -12.49
CA LYS A 102 -7.25 -16.44 -12.39
C LYS A 102 -7.80 -17.15 -11.14
N SER A 103 -7.25 -18.33 -10.84
CA SER A 103 -7.64 -19.09 -9.64
C SER A 103 -7.28 -18.34 -8.35
N LEU A 104 -6.06 -17.83 -8.25
CA LEU A 104 -5.58 -17.06 -7.08
C LEU A 104 -6.37 -15.77 -6.89
N LEU A 105 -6.66 -15.03 -7.95
CA LEU A 105 -7.40 -13.78 -7.87
C LEU A 105 -8.82 -13.94 -7.34
N LYS A 106 -9.46 -15.10 -7.55
CA LYS A 106 -10.80 -15.39 -6.98
C LYS A 106 -10.82 -15.37 -5.44
N THR A 107 -9.69 -15.61 -4.80
CA THR A 107 -9.57 -15.60 -3.33
C THR A 107 -8.80 -14.38 -2.83
N LEU A 108 -7.74 -13.97 -3.52
CA LEU A 108 -6.90 -12.85 -3.09
C LEU A 108 -7.62 -11.50 -3.22
N VAL A 109 -8.37 -11.26 -4.31
CA VAL A 109 -9.10 -9.99 -4.47
C VAL A 109 -10.17 -9.82 -3.39
N PRO A 110 -11.06 -10.79 -3.12
CA PRO A 110 -11.97 -10.68 -1.98
C PRO A 110 -11.25 -10.54 -0.63
N ALA A 111 -10.13 -11.23 -0.43
CA ALA A 111 -9.36 -11.10 0.80
C ALA A 111 -8.78 -9.69 0.99
N THR A 112 -8.25 -9.06 -0.07
CA THR A 112 -7.76 -7.67 0.01
C THR A 112 -8.90 -6.68 0.28
N VAL A 113 -10.03 -6.83 -0.37
CA VAL A 113 -11.22 -6.01 -0.13
C VAL A 113 -11.71 -6.16 1.31
N LEU A 114 -11.77 -7.40 1.81
CA LEU A 114 -12.19 -7.67 3.18
C LEU A 114 -11.20 -7.09 4.19
N MET A 115 -9.90 -7.25 3.97
CA MET A 115 -8.84 -6.70 4.81
C MET A 115 -8.96 -5.19 4.97
N VAL A 116 -9.05 -4.47 3.86
CA VAL A 116 -9.18 -3.01 3.86
C VAL A 116 -10.52 -2.58 4.45
N GLY A 117 -11.62 -3.23 4.06
CA GLY A 117 -12.96 -2.92 4.56
C GLY A 117 -13.11 -3.14 6.07
N LEU A 118 -12.47 -4.17 6.63
CA LEU A 118 -12.43 -4.41 8.07
C LEU A 118 -11.52 -3.40 8.81
N GLY A 119 -10.42 -2.95 8.19
CA GLY A 119 -9.53 -1.96 8.81
C GLY A 119 -10.21 -0.61 9.05
N TYR A 120 -11.03 -0.16 8.11
CA TYR A 120 -11.58 1.20 8.13
C TYR A 120 -12.43 1.54 9.37
N PRO A 121 -13.42 0.71 9.80
CA PRO A 121 -14.20 1.03 10.99
C PRO A 121 -13.36 1.16 12.27
N GLY A 122 -12.30 0.37 12.37
CA GLY A 122 -11.36 0.48 13.48
C GLY A 122 -10.52 1.76 13.41
N GLU A 123 -10.00 2.11 12.23
CA GLU A 123 -9.18 3.32 12.02
C GLU A 123 -9.91 4.60 12.44
N VAL A 124 -11.20 4.72 12.09
CA VAL A 124 -11.99 5.92 12.39
C VAL A 124 -12.66 5.87 13.77
N SER A 125 -12.55 4.76 14.50
CA SER A 125 -13.15 4.61 15.83
C SER A 125 -12.38 5.42 16.87
N LYS A 126 -13.11 5.96 17.85
CA LYS A 126 -12.53 6.56 19.06
C LYS A 126 -12.31 5.55 20.19
N SER A 127 -12.81 4.32 20.05
CA SER A 127 -12.71 3.27 21.06
C SER A 127 -11.54 2.35 20.75
N ASP A 128 -10.60 2.24 21.68
CA ASP A 128 -9.44 1.34 21.56
C ASP A 128 -9.86 -0.13 21.42
N SER A 129 -10.89 -0.55 22.15
CA SER A 129 -11.44 -1.90 22.03
C SER A 129 -11.95 -2.18 20.60
N THR A 130 -12.59 -1.19 19.97
CA THR A 130 -13.07 -1.29 18.59
C THR A 130 -11.89 -1.32 17.62
N LYS A 131 -10.87 -0.48 17.85
CA LYS A 131 -9.64 -0.48 17.03
C LYS A 131 -8.97 -1.85 17.07
N TRP A 132 -8.76 -2.41 18.27
CA TRP A 132 -8.16 -3.74 18.44
C TRP A 132 -9.00 -4.84 17.78
N LEU A 133 -10.31 -4.82 17.95
CA LEU A 133 -11.20 -5.81 17.33
C LEU A 133 -11.04 -5.82 15.80
N PHE A 134 -11.18 -4.66 15.17
CA PHE A 134 -11.10 -4.56 13.72
C PHE A 134 -9.70 -4.80 13.18
N TRP A 135 -8.66 -4.42 13.94
CA TRP A 135 -7.28 -4.78 13.61
C TRP A 135 -7.10 -6.30 13.56
N VAL A 136 -7.52 -7.02 14.60
CA VAL A 136 -7.41 -8.49 14.62
C VAL A 136 -8.20 -9.12 13.48
N LEU A 137 -9.43 -8.66 13.23
CA LEU A 137 -10.25 -9.17 12.14
C LEU A 137 -9.59 -8.91 10.76
N ALA A 138 -8.99 -7.75 10.54
CA ALA A 138 -8.27 -7.42 9.30
C ALA A 138 -6.97 -8.24 9.14
N MET A 139 -6.31 -8.61 10.24
CA MET A 139 -5.10 -9.42 10.20
C MET A 139 -5.33 -10.86 9.68
N ILE A 140 -6.53 -11.39 9.78
CA ILE A 140 -6.85 -12.73 9.26
C ILE A 140 -6.70 -12.79 7.73
N PRO A 141 -7.42 -11.98 6.93
CA PRO A 141 -7.22 -11.95 5.49
C PRO A 141 -5.82 -11.44 5.11
N PHE A 142 -5.21 -10.54 5.87
CA PHE A 142 -3.84 -10.09 5.63
C PHE A 142 -2.82 -11.23 5.72
N ALA A 143 -2.87 -12.03 6.78
CA ALA A 143 -1.99 -13.19 6.93
C ALA A 143 -2.20 -14.22 5.80
N TYR A 144 -3.45 -14.44 5.38
CA TYR A 144 -3.76 -15.29 4.23
C TYR A 144 -3.11 -14.78 2.94
N ILE A 145 -3.24 -13.47 2.66
CA ILE A 145 -2.63 -12.86 1.47
C ILE A 145 -1.12 -13.03 1.49
N LEU A 146 -0.46 -12.70 2.60
CA LEU A 146 0.99 -12.85 2.74
C LEU A 146 1.44 -14.29 2.56
N PHE A 147 0.73 -15.25 3.15
CA PHE A 147 1.03 -16.69 3.02
C PHE A 147 0.99 -17.13 1.56
N VAL A 148 -0.07 -16.79 0.83
CA VAL A 148 -0.22 -17.16 -0.58
C VAL A 148 0.86 -16.50 -1.45
N LEU A 149 1.11 -15.21 -1.27
CA LEU A 149 2.11 -14.47 -2.05
C LEU A 149 3.54 -14.94 -1.76
N ALA A 150 3.86 -15.26 -0.51
CA ALA A 150 5.16 -15.85 -0.15
C ALA A 150 5.36 -17.23 -0.81
N GLY A 151 4.29 -18.05 -0.90
CA GLY A 151 4.30 -19.30 -1.63
C GLY A 151 4.59 -19.11 -3.13
N GLU A 152 3.92 -18.16 -3.78
CA GLU A 152 4.16 -17.87 -5.19
C GLU A 152 5.54 -17.25 -5.44
N LEU A 153 6.06 -16.45 -4.50
CA LEU A 153 7.43 -15.94 -4.55
C LEU A 153 8.45 -17.11 -4.49
N LYS A 154 8.25 -18.07 -3.61
CA LYS A 154 9.10 -19.25 -3.53
C LYS A 154 9.06 -20.04 -4.85
N ALA A 155 7.88 -20.21 -5.42
CA ALA A 155 7.69 -20.91 -6.70
C ALA A 155 8.24 -20.12 -7.90
N SER A 156 8.41 -18.81 -7.83
CA SER A 156 8.92 -17.98 -8.93
C SER A 156 10.37 -18.32 -9.31
N GLY A 157 11.17 -18.83 -8.38
CA GLY A 157 12.53 -19.25 -8.63
C GLY A 157 12.69 -20.40 -9.66
N SER A 158 11.60 -21.12 -9.95
CA SER A 158 11.55 -22.12 -11.03
C SER A 158 11.07 -21.55 -12.37
N ARG A 159 10.59 -20.31 -12.40
CA ARG A 159 10.02 -19.66 -13.59
C ARG A 159 11.00 -18.68 -14.26
N GLU A 160 11.84 -18.05 -13.47
CA GLU A 160 12.80 -17.03 -13.91
C GLU A 160 14.20 -17.39 -13.41
N THR A 161 15.24 -16.99 -14.15
CA THR A 161 16.65 -17.30 -13.83
C THR A 161 17.51 -16.04 -13.92
N GLY A 162 18.72 -16.10 -13.36
CA GLY A 162 19.72 -15.04 -13.47
C GLY A 162 19.35 -13.75 -12.73
N ALA A 163 19.79 -12.63 -13.28
CA ALA A 163 19.62 -11.30 -12.67
C ALA A 163 18.14 -10.89 -12.53
N VAL A 164 17.30 -11.26 -13.49
CA VAL A 164 15.85 -10.97 -13.47
C VAL A 164 15.19 -11.65 -12.26
N ALA A 165 15.48 -12.94 -12.03
CA ALA A 165 14.95 -13.67 -10.88
C ALA A 165 15.36 -13.02 -9.55
N SER A 166 16.62 -12.57 -9.45
CA SER A 166 17.12 -11.89 -8.25
C SER A 166 16.40 -10.56 -8.01
N SER A 167 16.20 -9.75 -9.06
CA SER A 167 15.48 -8.47 -8.98
C SER A 167 14.03 -8.66 -8.56
N ILE A 168 13.30 -9.59 -9.18
CA ILE A 168 11.92 -9.93 -8.82
C ILE A 168 11.82 -10.37 -7.37
N LYS A 169 12.72 -11.27 -6.95
CA LYS A 169 12.75 -11.78 -5.56
C LYS A 169 12.98 -10.66 -4.56
N ASN A 170 13.90 -9.74 -4.84
CA ASN A 170 14.21 -8.63 -3.94
C ASN A 170 13.07 -7.60 -3.90
N ALA A 171 12.53 -7.20 -5.04
CA ALA A 171 11.38 -6.29 -5.11
C ALA A 171 10.17 -6.86 -4.34
N THR A 172 9.85 -8.14 -4.55
CA THR A 172 8.74 -8.80 -3.84
C THR A 172 8.97 -8.86 -2.34
N LYS A 173 10.20 -9.15 -1.89
CA LYS A 173 10.52 -9.13 -0.45
C LYS A 173 10.35 -7.73 0.14
N ILE A 174 10.85 -6.70 -0.55
CA ILE A 174 10.69 -5.30 -0.13
C ILE A 174 9.21 -4.97 0.00
N LEU A 175 8.39 -5.32 -0.99
CA LEU A 175 6.95 -5.11 -0.96
C LEU A 175 6.28 -5.79 0.25
N LEU A 176 6.53 -7.07 0.46
CA LEU A 176 5.93 -7.83 1.56
C LEU A 176 6.36 -7.30 2.94
N VAL A 177 7.63 -6.89 3.10
CA VAL A 177 8.12 -6.26 4.32
C VAL A 177 7.48 -4.89 4.52
N THR A 178 7.38 -4.10 3.46
CA THR A 178 6.74 -2.78 3.50
C THR A 178 5.27 -2.87 3.90
N TRP A 179 4.57 -3.92 3.47
CA TRP A 179 3.17 -4.13 3.85
C TRP A 179 2.99 -4.34 5.37
N MET A 180 4.00 -4.81 6.09
CA MET A 180 3.95 -4.90 7.56
C MET A 180 3.90 -3.53 8.25
N VAL A 181 4.32 -2.46 7.57
CA VAL A 181 4.29 -1.10 8.12
C VAL A 181 2.85 -0.63 8.39
N TYR A 182 1.88 -1.05 7.55
CA TYR A 182 0.48 -0.60 7.69
C TYR A 182 -0.18 -1.08 8.98
N PRO A 183 -0.20 -2.38 9.33
CA PRO A 183 -0.77 -2.83 10.59
C PRO A 183 -0.02 -2.31 11.82
N ILE A 184 1.27 -2.05 11.71
CA ILE A 184 2.07 -1.45 12.80
C ILE A 184 1.70 0.04 12.96
N GLY A 185 1.66 0.80 11.87
CA GLY A 185 1.27 2.22 11.87
C GLY A 185 -0.15 2.45 12.38
N TYR A 186 -1.08 1.56 12.03
CA TYR A 186 -2.45 1.57 12.55
C TYR A 186 -2.48 1.58 14.09
N LEU A 187 -1.59 0.87 14.74
CA LEU A 187 -1.56 0.76 16.19
C LEU A 187 -0.88 1.94 16.91
N PHE A 188 -0.19 2.85 16.20
CA PHE A 188 0.52 3.96 16.86
C PHE A 188 -0.39 4.79 17.78
N PRO A 189 -1.58 5.26 17.36
CA PRO A 189 -2.45 6.02 18.25
C PRO A 189 -2.98 5.21 19.44
N VAL A 190 -3.08 3.88 19.30
CA VAL A 190 -3.55 2.99 20.37
C VAL A 190 -2.46 2.75 21.42
N ILE A 191 -1.20 2.55 20.96
CA ILE A 191 -0.06 2.22 21.84
C ILE A 191 0.47 3.46 22.53
N PHE A 192 0.53 4.59 21.82
CA PHE A 192 1.12 5.84 22.33
C PHE A 192 0.13 6.82 22.93
N SER A 193 -1.09 6.37 23.23
CA SER A 193 -2.22 7.12 23.76
C SER A 193 -2.83 8.11 22.77
N GLU A 194 -4.17 8.09 22.66
CA GLU A 194 -4.91 9.06 21.84
C GLU A 194 -4.65 10.50 22.28
N GLY A 195 -4.43 11.38 21.32
CA GLY A 195 -4.19 12.82 21.54
C GLY A 195 -2.71 13.25 21.51
N HIS A 196 -1.76 12.34 21.38
CA HIS A 196 -0.40 12.72 21.09
C HIS A 196 -0.25 12.98 19.60
N GLN A 197 -0.12 14.25 19.23
CA GLN A 197 0.14 14.67 17.84
C GLN A 197 1.34 13.91 17.24
N GLY A 198 2.30 13.51 18.07
CA GLY A 198 3.44 12.68 17.67
C GLY A 198 3.06 11.29 17.14
N ALA A 199 2.07 10.61 17.75
CA ALA A 199 1.62 9.30 17.31
C ALA A 199 0.91 9.39 15.94
N GLU A 200 0.07 10.41 15.76
CA GLU A 200 -0.58 10.69 14.48
C GLU A 200 0.44 11.05 13.39
N THR A 201 1.38 11.94 13.71
CA THR A 201 2.48 12.28 12.80
C THR A 201 3.26 11.03 12.38
N ALA A 202 3.65 10.18 13.32
CA ALA A 202 4.37 8.94 13.05
C ALA A 202 3.58 8.00 12.14
N ARG A 203 2.26 7.88 12.36
CA ARG A 203 1.35 7.09 11.51
C ARG A 203 1.32 7.62 10.08
N GLN A 204 1.11 8.92 9.90
CA GLN A 204 1.04 9.55 8.59
C GLN A 204 2.35 9.43 7.81
N LEU A 205 3.48 9.60 8.48
CA LEU A 205 4.81 9.42 7.88
C LEU A 205 5.07 7.95 7.51
N ALA A 206 4.74 7.01 8.41
CA ALA A 206 4.89 5.58 8.16
C ALA A 206 4.08 5.14 6.94
N TYR A 207 2.81 5.54 6.84
CA TYR A 207 1.97 5.25 5.69
C TYR A 207 2.49 5.89 4.40
N THR A 208 2.97 7.14 4.46
CA THR A 208 3.51 7.82 3.29
C THR A 208 4.77 7.11 2.77
N VAL A 209 5.70 6.76 3.66
CA VAL A 209 6.92 6.03 3.27
C VAL A 209 6.58 4.64 2.74
N ALA A 210 5.65 3.93 3.39
CA ALA A 210 5.21 2.61 2.94
C ALA A 210 4.55 2.67 1.56
N ASP A 211 3.65 3.63 1.32
CA ASP A 211 2.98 3.80 0.03
C ASP A 211 3.97 4.13 -1.10
N ILE A 212 4.91 5.05 -0.87
CA ILE A 212 5.96 5.37 -1.86
C ILE A 212 6.77 4.13 -2.18
N THR A 213 7.21 3.39 -1.15
CA THR A 213 8.04 2.19 -1.34
C THR A 213 7.28 1.05 -2.01
N ALA A 214 6.01 0.86 -1.68
CA ALA A 214 5.20 -0.24 -2.20
C ALA A 214 4.66 0.00 -3.62
N LYS A 215 4.52 1.26 -4.04
CA LYS A 215 3.81 1.61 -5.28
C LYS A 215 4.69 2.30 -6.31
N ALA A 216 5.65 3.14 -5.89
CA ALA A 216 6.41 4.01 -6.79
C ALA A 216 7.87 3.56 -7.00
N LEU A 217 8.40 2.64 -6.22
CA LEU A 217 9.75 2.06 -6.34
C LEU A 217 9.70 0.62 -6.82
#